data_0401ce0da3bb04e752149d8fca0de5ac
#
_entry.id   0401ce0da3bb04e752149d8fca0de5ac
#
_cell.length_a   1.000
_cell.length_b   1.000
_cell.length_c   1.000
_cell.angle_alpha   90.00
_cell.angle_beta   90.00
_cell.angle_gamma   90.00
#
_symmetry.space_group_name_H-M   'P 1'
#
loop_
_entity.id
_entity.type
_entity.pdbx_description
1 polymer ?
#
loop_
_entity_poly.entity_id
_entity_poly.type
_entity_poly.pdbx_seq_one_letter_code
_entity_poly.pdbx_strand_id
1 'polypeptide(L)'
;MSIFMPGEASPEIVKLVLWRHGQTTYNAERRFQGQIDVPLNSAGLKQAAEAAPYLAALRPDAIFSSDLSRASTTASFVSRLTGLAVQLDKDLRERGGGSWEGLNAAEIRARFPEEYAAWAPPDGEAAEAVADRAEVAMRRIADSLPGGGLAIVVGHGGCLGFGAARLLGIPDELRALGPFGNCRWSVLSRRLGKWRLLEHNAGVLPEPVLEAEAVPDAEPVLEASSALSASAAHDVDAEREK
;
A
#
# COMPACT_ATOMS: atom_id res chain seq x y z
N MET A 1 -24.20 -13.75 17.28
CA MET A 1 -24.88 -15.01 16.97
C MET A 1 -25.56 -14.82 15.62
N SER A 2 -24.98 -15.36 14.55
CA SER A 2 -25.48 -15.17 13.19
C SER A 2 -26.48 -16.28 12.89
N ILE A 3 -27.75 -15.92 12.76
CA ILE A 3 -28.82 -16.87 12.40
C ILE A 3 -28.72 -17.10 10.90
N PHE A 4 -28.06 -18.19 10.48
CA PHE A 4 -28.14 -18.69 9.10
C PHE A 4 -29.42 -19.49 8.96
N MET A 5 -30.27 -19.11 8.02
CA MET A 5 -31.42 -19.92 7.63
C MET A 5 -30.94 -21.10 6.79
N PRO A 6 -31.40 -22.34 7.03
CA PRO A 6 -31.02 -23.51 6.23
C PRO A 6 -31.58 -23.34 4.80
N GLY A 7 -30.69 -23.24 3.81
CA GLY A 7 -31.05 -23.15 2.39
C GLY A 7 -30.47 -21.98 1.61
N GLU A 8 -29.90 -20.98 2.26
CA GLU A 8 -29.14 -19.93 1.55
C GLU A 8 -27.69 -20.38 1.33
N ALA A 9 -27.24 -20.39 0.08
CA ALA A 9 -25.84 -20.57 -0.23
C ALA A 9 -25.02 -19.54 0.57
N SER A 10 -24.00 -19.99 1.31
CA SER A 10 -23.10 -19.07 2.02
C SER A 10 -22.60 -18.00 1.04
N PRO A 11 -22.74 -16.73 1.35
CA PRO A 11 -22.31 -15.68 0.43
C PRO A 11 -20.82 -15.86 0.11
N GLU A 12 -20.55 -15.92 -1.17
CA GLU A 12 -19.22 -16.15 -1.71
C GLU A 12 -18.23 -15.10 -1.20
N ILE A 13 -17.10 -15.56 -0.65
CA ILE A 13 -16.06 -14.70 -0.08
C ILE A 13 -14.88 -14.71 -1.05
N VAL A 14 -14.71 -13.65 -1.80
CA VAL A 14 -13.52 -13.44 -2.64
C VAL A 14 -12.39 -12.86 -1.79
N LYS A 15 -11.16 -13.33 -2.00
CA LYS A 15 -9.96 -12.83 -1.31
C LYS A 15 -8.92 -12.32 -2.29
N LEU A 16 -8.30 -11.19 -1.95
CA LEU A 16 -7.10 -10.69 -2.59
C LEU A 16 -5.95 -10.71 -1.59
N VAL A 17 -4.86 -11.35 -1.96
CA VAL A 17 -3.58 -11.31 -1.23
C VAL A 17 -2.69 -10.33 -1.97
N LEU A 18 -2.54 -9.14 -1.44
CA LEU A 18 -1.72 -8.08 -1.99
C LEU A 18 -0.29 -8.28 -1.53
N TRP A 19 0.62 -8.63 -2.42
CA TRP A 19 2.01 -8.98 -2.10
C TRP A 19 2.98 -8.00 -2.73
N ARG A 20 3.73 -7.25 -1.90
CA ARG A 20 4.76 -6.35 -2.40
C ARG A 20 5.96 -7.13 -2.90
N HIS A 21 6.55 -6.69 -4.00
CA HIS A 21 7.79 -7.25 -4.56
C HIS A 21 8.94 -7.30 -3.54
N GLY A 22 9.90 -8.19 -3.76
CA GLY A 22 11.14 -8.31 -2.98
C GLY A 22 12.04 -7.09 -3.11
N GLN A 23 13.07 -7.02 -2.27
CA GLN A 23 14.01 -5.91 -2.24
C GLN A 23 14.74 -5.73 -3.58
N THR A 24 14.93 -4.47 -3.98
CA THR A 24 15.81 -4.04 -5.07
C THR A 24 17.01 -3.27 -4.51
N THR A 25 18.01 -2.94 -5.35
CA THR A 25 19.10 -2.05 -4.96
C THR A 25 18.57 -0.67 -4.55
N TYR A 26 17.55 -0.15 -5.25
CA TYR A 26 16.94 1.14 -4.92
C TYR A 26 16.21 1.12 -3.56
N ASN A 27 15.61 0.00 -3.18
CA ASN A 27 15.06 -0.12 -1.82
C ASN A 27 16.18 -0.07 -0.76
N ALA A 28 17.29 -0.80 -0.98
CA ALA A 28 18.42 -0.79 -0.06
C ALA A 28 19.06 0.60 0.06
N GLU A 29 19.10 1.35 -1.04
CA GLU A 29 19.66 2.70 -1.11
C GLU A 29 18.62 3.81 -0.76
N ARG A 30 17.38 3.43 -0.43
CA ARG A 30 16.28 4.36 -0.15
C ARG A 30 16.02 5.37 -1.27
N ARG A 31 16.14 4.92 -2.53
CA ARG A 31 15.84 5.71 -3.72
C ARG A 31 14.41 5.52 -4.16
N PHE A 32 13.79 6.59 -4.63
CA PHE A 32 12.46 6.54 -5.23
C PHE A 32 12.53 5.77 -6.57
N GLN A 33 11.82 4.66 -6.68
CA GLN A 33 11.92 3.82 -7.89
C GLN A 33 10.93 4.24 -8.97
N GLY A 34 9.69 4.56 -8.57
CA GLY A 34 8.63 4.82 -9.52
C GLY A 34 8.46 3.69 -10.52
N GLN A 35 8.47 4.03 -11.80
CA GLN A 35 8.33 3.08 -12.90
C GLN A 35 9.66 2.71 -13.57
N ILE A 36 10.80 3.18 -13.05
CA ILE A 36 12.11 2.64 -13.48
C ILE A 36 12.13 1.14 -13.17
N ASP A 37 12.52 0.35 -14.17
CA ASP A 37 12.53 -1.10 -14.05
C ASP A 37 13.84 -1.62 -13.44
N VAL A 38 13.94 -1.51 -12.12
CA VAL A 38 15.05 -2.02 -11.30
C VAL A 38 14.75 -3.45 -10.89
N PRO A 39 15.61 -4.44 -11.20
CA PRO A 39 15.39 -5.83 -10.83
C PRO A 39 15.58 -6.09 -9.33
N LEU A 40 15.11 -7.26 -8.86
CA LEU A 40 15.39 -7.73 -7.50
C LEU A 40 16.92 -7.88 -7.30
N ASN A 41 17.37 -7.50 -6.10
CA ASN A 41 18.71 -7.86 -5.65
C ASN A 41 18.72 -9.27 -5.01
N SER A 42 19.89 -9.74 -4.55
CA SER A 42 20.02 -11.06 -3.93
C SER A 42 19.13 -11.24 -2.69
N ALA A 43 18.97 -10.20 -1.87
CA ALA A 43 18.07 -10.22 -0.72
C ALA A 43 16.61 -10.35 -1.16
N GLY A 44 16.19 -9.60 -2.18
CA GLY A 44 14.82 -9.68 -2.72
C GLY A 44 14.48 -11.04 -3.32
N LEU A 45 15.42 -11.68 -4.01
CA LEU A 45 15.26 -13.04 -4.51
C LEU A 45 15.07 -14.05 -3.36
N LYS A 46 15.87 -13.91 -2.30
CA LYS A 46 15.76 -14.74 -1.09
C LYS A 46 14.42 -14.53 -0.40
N GLN A 47 14.01 -13.26 -0.18
CA GLN A 47 12.72 -12.92 0.41
C GLN A 47 11.54 -13.53 -0.36
N ALA A 48 11.56 -13.45 -1.70
CA ALA A 48 10.52 -14.04 -2.53
C ALA A 48 10.49 -15.57 -2.44
N ALA A 49 11.66 -16.23 -2.40
CA ALA A 49 11.76 -17.67 -2.24
C ALA A 49 11.22 -18.15 -0.89
N GLU A 50 11.48 -17.41 0.19
CA GLU A 50 11.02 -17.72 1.54
C GLU A 50 9.50 -17.50 1.71
N ALA A 51 8.94 -16.45 1.10
CA ALA A 51 7.52 -16.13 1.22
C ALA A 51 6.62 -17.03 0.33
N ALA A 52 7.11 -17.42 -0.84
CA ALA A 52 6.30 -18.13 -1.84
C ALA A 52 5.62 -19.41 -1.33
N PRO A 53 6.24 -20.31 -0.52
CA PRO A 53 5.58 -21.49 0.00
C PRO A 53 4.34 -21.18 0.83
N TYR A 54 4.36 -20.13 1.66
CA TYR A 54 3.21 -19.71 2.47
C TYR A 54 2.06 -19.23 1.59
N LEU A 55 2.36 -18.44 0.57
CA LEU A 55 1.37 -17.93 -0.37
C LEU A 55 0.81 -19.02 -1.28
N ALA A 56 1.64 -19.96 -1.73
CA ALA A 56 1.20 -21.13 -2.49
C ALA A 56 0.27 -22.05 -1.67
N ALA A 57 0.53 -22.20 -0.35
CA ALA A 57 -0.30 -22.98 0.55
C ALA A 57 -1.73 -22.43 0.71
N LEU A 58 -1.96 -21.16 0.40
CA LEU A 58 -3.30 -20.56 0.35
C LEU A 58 -4.15 -21.09 -0.82
N ARG A 59 -3.56 -21.84 -1.76
CA ARG A 59 -4.20 -22.41 -2.96
C ARG A 59 -4.91 -21.33 -3.79
N PRO A 60 -4.16 -20.35 -4.33
CA PRO A 60 -4.75 -19.33 -5.16
C PRO A 60 -5.35 -19.92 -6.44
N ASP A 61 -6.41 -19.28 -6.94
CA ASP A 61 -7.03 -19.59 -8.23
C ASP A 61 -6.35 -18.83 -9.38
N ALA A 62 -5.71 -17.68 -9.07
CA ALA A 62 -5.03 -16.84 -10.05
C ALA A 62 -3.87 -16.06 -9.43
N ILE A 63 -2.89 -15.68 -10.27
CA ILE A 63 -1.78 -14.80 -9.92
C ILE A 63 -1.76 -13.65 -10.91
N PHE A 64 -1.84 -12.43 -10.39
CA PHE A 64 -1.70 -11.18 -11.15
C PHE A 64 -0.45 -10.44 -10.68
N SER A 65 0.19 -9.72 -11.57
CA SER A 65 1.40 -8.96 -11.23
C SER A 65 1.52 -7.70 -12.06
N SER A 66 2.05 -6.64 -11.46
CA SER A 66 2.67 -5.57 -12.24
C SER A 66 3.66 -6.18 -13.23
N ASP A 67 3.76 -5.59 -14.42
CA ASP A 67 4.68 -6.01 -15.47
C ASP A 67 6.13 -5.56 -15.23
N LEU A 68 6.40 -4.72 -14.21
CA LEU A 68 7.76 -4.37 -13.82
C LEU A 68 8.51 -5.61 -13.30
N SER A 69 9.77 -5.75 -13.73
CA SER A 69 10.58 -6.97 -13.53
C SER A 69 10.67 -7.42 -12.08
N ARG A 70 10.80 -6.49 -11.11
CA ARG A 70 10.82 -6.80 -9.68
C ARG A 70 9.54 -7.47 -9.17
N ALA A 71 8.38 -7.07 -9.70
CA ALA A 71 7.10 -7.65 -9.32
C ALA A 71 6.85 -8.99 -10.04
N SER A 72 7.03 -9.04 -11.35
CA SER A 72 6.83 -10.26 -12.14
C SER A 72 7.81 -11.37 -11.74
N THR A 73 9.08 -11.03 -11.42
CA THR A 73 10.04 -11.99 -10.85
C THR A 73 9.57 -12.49 -9.49
N THR A 74 9.08 -11.62 -8.60
CA THR A 74 8.53 -12.03 -7.30
C THR A 74 7.35 -12.99 -7.50
N ALA A 75 6.40 -12.66 -8.38
CA ALA A 75 5.24 -13.51 -8.69
C ALA A 75 5.64 -14.89 -9.23
N SER A 76 6.74 -14.97 -9.98
CA SER A 76 7.22 -16.24 -10.57
C SER A 76 7.56 -17.31 -9.54
N PHE A 77 7.91 -16.93 -8.30
CA PHE A 77 8.19 -17.90 -7.24
C PHE A 77 6.93 -18.68 -6.82
N VAL A 78 5.79 -18.02 -6.68
CA VAL A 78 4.52 -18.69 -6.40
C VAL A 78 4.02 -19.42 -7.64
N SER A 79 4.15 -18.85 -8.84
CA SER A 79 3.79 -19.49 -10.10
C SER A 79 4.45 -20.86 -10.26
N ARG A 80 5.75 -20.96 -9.96
CA ARG A 80 6.48 -22.25 -10.02
C ARG A 80 5.97 -23.29 -9.04
N LEU A 81 5.47 -22.88 -7.88
CA LEU A 81 4.96 -23.81 -6.86
C LEU A 81 3.53 -24.25 -7.13
N THR A 82 2.72 -23.40 -7.76
CA THR A 82 1.29 -23.65 -8.00
C THR A 82 0.99 -24.14 -9.42
N GLY A 83 1.90 -23.94 -10.36
CA GLY A 83 1.67 -24.18 -11.79
C GLY A 83 0.80 -23.13 -12.47
N LEU A 84 0.33 -22.11 -11.76
CA LEU A 84 -0.49 -21.04 -12.32
C LEU A 84 0.34 -20.04 -13.12
N ALA A 85 -0.17 -19.63 -14.28
CA ALA A 85 0.45 -18.56 -15.07
C ALA A 85 0.30 -17.19 -14.38
N VAL A 86 1.35 -16.37 -14.47
CA VAL A 86 1.28 -14.98 -14.00
C VAL A 86 0.64 -14.11 -15.09
N GLN A 87 -0.46 -13.44 -14.75
CA GLN A 87 -1.14 -12.48 -15.59
C GLN A 87 -0.58 -11.07 -15.32
N LEU A 88 0.04 -10.46 -16.33
CA LEU A 88 0.65 -9.14 -16.19
C LEU A 88 -0.39 -8.04 -16.38
N ASP A 89 -0.33 -7.02 -15.51
CA ASP A 89 -1.26 -5.90 -15.51
C ASP A 89 -0.51 -4.58 -15.23
N LYS A 90 -0.55 -3.65 -16.18
CA LYS A 90 0.11 -2.35 -16.08
C LYS A 90 -0.54 -1.44 -15.04
N ASP A 91 -1.83 -1.64 -14.75
CA ASP A 91 -2.53 -0.86 -13.74
C ASP A 91 -2.04 -1.18 -12.31
N LEU A 92 -1.24 -2.25 -12.14
CA LEU A 92 -0.57 -2.60 -10.89
C LEU A 92 0.84 -2.01 -10.75
N ARG A 93 1.34 -1.21 -11.72
CA ARG A 93 2.63 -0.51 -11.60
C ARG A 93 2.66 0.43 -10.43
N GLU A 94 3.88 0.71 -9.92
CA GLU A 94 4.10 1.73 -8.90
C GLU A 94 3.71 3.12 -9.42
N ARG A 95 3.55 4.05 -8.49
CA ARG A 95 3.36 5.46 -8.79
C ARG A 95 4.53 5.99 -9.62
N GLY A 96 4.25 6.56 -10.77
CA GLY A 96 5.26 7.25 -11.56
C GLY A 96 5.80 8.44 -10.78
N GLY A 97 7.11 8.51 -10.59
CA GLY A 97 7.77 9.53 -9.80
C GLY A 97 8.36 10.66 -10.61
N GLY A 98 8.34 10.57 -11.95
CA GLY A 98 8.93 11.59 -12.80
C GLY A 98 10.36 11.93 -12.39
N SER A 99 10.64 13.21 -12.21
CA SER A 99 11.98 13.71 -11.83
C SER A 99 12.50 13.22 -10.47
N TRP A 100 11.66 12.58 -9.64
CA TRP A 100 12.12 11.98 -8.37
C TRP A 100 12.73 10.60 -8.54
N GLU A 101 12.47 9.95 -9.65
CA GLU A 101 12.94 8.58 -9.88
C GLU A 101 14.48 8.51 -9.87
N GLY A 102 15.01 7.58 -9.10
CA GLY A 102 16.46 7.43 -8.86
C GLY A 102 17.03 8.30 -7.76
N LEU A 103 16.31 9.30 -7.25
CA LEU A 103 16.75 10.17 -6.17
C LEU A 103 16.42 9.59 -4.78
N ASN A 104 17.25 9.87 -3.78
CA ASN A 104 16.93 9.63 -2.38
C ASN A 104 16.19 10.84 -1.77
N ALA A 105 15.67 10.67 -0.55
CA ALA A 105 14.88 11.70 0.11
C ALA A 105 15.65 13.03 0.31
N ALA A 106 16.95 12.98 0.60
CA ALA A 106 17.77 14.19 0.76
C ALA A 106 17.96 14.91 -0.57
N GLU A 107 18.21 14.16 -1.65
CA GLU A 107 18.34 14.72 -3.01
C GLU A 107 17.02 15.31 -3.50
N ILE A 108 15.87 14.66 -3.22
CA ILE A 108 14.55 15.18 -3.56
C ILE A 108 14.28 16.49 -2.78
N ARG A 109 14.49 16.48 -1.46
CA ARG A 109 14.28 17.68 -0.62
C ARG A 109 15.13 18.86 -1.08
N ALA A 110 16.38 18.62 -1.47
CA ALA A 110 17.29 19.66 -1.92
C ALA A 110 16.88 20.26 -3.26
N ARG A 111 16.32 19.46 -4.18
CA ARG A 111 15.98 19.90 -5.54
C ARG A 111 14.53 20.39 -5.67
N PHE A 112 13.63 19.82 -4.87
CA PHE A 112 12.17 20.00 -4.95
C PHE A 112 11.56 20.19 -3.56
N PRO A 113 11.96 21.24 -2.81
CA PRO A 113 11.57 21.38 -1.40
C PRO A 113 10.05 21.53 -1.19
N GLU A 114 9.35 22.25 -2.07
CA GLU A 114 7.91 22.46 -1.97
C GLU A 114 7.13 21.19 -2.31
N GLU A 115 7.50 20.52 -3.41
CA GLU A 115 6.89 19.29 -3.86
C GLU A 115 7.18 18.14 -2.87
N TYR A 116 8.37 18.14 -2.24
CA TYR A 116 8.69 17.17 -1.19
C TYR A 116 7.79 17.36 0.03
N ALA A 117 7.53 18.59 0.46
CA ALA A 117 6.61 18.87 1.57
C ALA A 117 5.18 18.41 1.27
N ALA A 118 4.73 18.57 0.03
CA ALA A 118 3.42 18.11 -0.45
C ALA A 118 3.40 16.61 -0.80
N TRP A 119 4.58 15.93 -0.83
CA TRP A 119 4.77 14.57 -1.34
C TRP A 119 4.19 14.36 -2.75
N ALA A 120 4.38 15.36 -3.62
CA ALA A 120 3.83 15.44 -4.96
C ALA A 120 4.92 15.76 -5.99
N PRO A 121 5.50 14.74 -6.68
CA PRO A 121 6.49 15.01 -7.73
C PRO A 121 5.89 15.85 -8.84
N PRO A 122 6.61 16.90 -9.33
CA PRO A 122 6.03 17.92 -10.21
C PRO A 122 5.55 17.38 -11.57
N ASP A 123 6.19 16.31 -12.03
CA ASP A 123 5.94 15.63 -13.31
C ASP A 123 5.61 14.14 -13.13
N GLY A 124 5.29 13.75 -11.89
CA GLY A 124 4.91 12.39 -11.55
C GLY A 124 3.40 12.15 -11.65
N GLU A 125 3.02 10.91 -11.41
CA GLU A 125 1.62 10.51 -11.35
C GLU A 125 0.96 11.04 -10.06
N ALA A 126 -0.22 11.62 -10.16
CA ALA A 126 -1.00 12.04 -9.00
C ALA A 126 -1.38 10.83 -8.13
N ALA A 127 -1.41 10.99 -6.80
CA ALA A 127 -1.75 9.90 -5.89
C ALA A 127 -3.16 9.35 -6.15
N GLU A 128 -4.11 10.24 -6.45
CA GLU A 128 -5.49 9.90 -6.80
C GLU A 128 -5.56 9.03 -8.06
N ALA A 129 -4.77 9.36 -9.10
CA ALA A 129 -4.73 8.58 -10.34
C ALA A 129 -4.21 7.15 -10.09
N VAL A 130 -3.19 7.01 -9.22
CA VAL A 130 -2.71 5.68 -8.79
C VAL A 130 -3.79 4.93 -8.03
N ALA A 131 -4.46 5.60 -7.10
CA ALA A 131 -5.53 5.00 -6.30
C ALA A 131 -6.68 4.50 -7.18
N ASP A 132 -7.11 5.31 -8.14
CA ASP A 132 -8.20 4.98 -9.05
C ASP A 132 -7.87 3.79 -9.95
N ARG A 133 -6.69 3.78 -10.63
CA ARG A 133 -6.30 2.64 -11.47
C ARG A 133 -6.08 1.35 -10.67
N ALA A 134 -5.49 1.46 -9.47
CA ALA A 134 -5.26 0.31 -8.60
C ALA A 134 -6.58 -0.28 -8.09
N GLU A 135 -7.53 0.56 -7.66
CA GLU A 135 -8.88 0.12 -7.29
C GLU A 135 -9.59 -0.60 -8.43
N VAL A 136 -9.60 0.00 -9.62
CA VAL A 136 -10.23 -0.59 -10.82
C VAL A 136 -9.60 -1.94 -11.15
N ALA A 137 -8.26 -2.04 -11.14
CA ALA A 137 -7.56 -3.30 -11.37
C ALA A 137 -7.93 -4.36 -10.34
N MET A 138 -7.89 -4.04 -9.05
CA MET A 138 -8.19 -4.98 -7.97
C MET A 138 -9.66 -5.43 -8.00
N ARG A 139 -10.61 -4.53 -8.32
CA ARG A 139 -12.01 -4.92 -8.49
C ARG A 139 -12.19 -5.85 -9.68
N ARG A 140 -11.60 -5.53 -10.84
CA ARG A 140 -11.60 -6.38 -12.04
C ARG A 140 -11.03 -7.77 -11.75
N ILE A 141 -9.91 -7.85 -11.04
CA ILE A 141 -9.32 -9.12 -10.61
C ILE A 141 -10.30 -9.91 -9.73
N ALA A 142 -10.85 -9.25 -8.71
CA ALA A 142 -11.79 -9.90 -7.80
C ALA A 142 -13.07 -10.40 -8.49
N ASP A 143 -13.55 -9.66 -9.51
CA ASP A 143 -14.74 -10.02 -10.29
C ASP A 143 -14.48 -11.17 -11.30
N SER A 144 -13.22 -11.38 -11.69
CA SER A 144 -12.81 -12.48 -12.55
C SER A 144 -12.68 -13.82 -11.85
N LEU A 145 -12.66 -13.83 -10.51
CA LEU A 145 -12.49 -15.06 -9.74
C LEU A 145 -13.80 -15.86 -9.63
N PRO A 146 -13.70 -17.20 -9.54
CA PRO A 146 -14.85 -18.02 -9.18
C PRO A 146 -15.37 -17.62 -7.79
N GLY A 147 -16.63 -17.94 -7.52
CA GLY A 147 -17.22 -17.71 -6.21
C GLY A 147 -16.41 -18.35 -5.10
N GLY A 148 -16.00 -17.55 -4.12
CA GLY A 148 -15.11 -17.98 -3.05
C GLY A 148 -13.64 -18.04 -3.41
N GLY A 149 -13.24 -17.49 -4.58
CA GLY A 149 -11.87 -17.56 -5.10
C GLY A 149 -10.87 -16.65 -4.39
N LEU A 150 -9.58 -16.98 -4.58
CA LEU A 150 -8.44 -16.24 -4.04
C LEU A 150 -7.46 -15.89 -5.16
N ALA A 151 -7.09 -14.62 -5.30
CA ALA A 151 -5.98 -14.19 -6.14
C ALA A 151 -4.81 -13.65 -5.32
N ILE A 152 -3.60 -13.96 -5.79
CA ILE A 152 -2.39 -13.25 -5.37
C ILE A 152 -2.15 -12.10 -6.35
N VAL A 153 -2.04 -10.89 -5.83
CA VAL A 153 -1.80 -9.66 -6.59
C VAL A 153 -0.44 -9.10 -6.20
N VAL A 154 0.53 -9.21 -7.09
CA VAL A 154 1.91 -8.77 -6.83
C VAL A 154 2.13 -7.37 -7.39
N GLY A 155 2.58 -6.47 -6.54
CA GLY A 155 2.76 -5.07 -6.93
C GLY A 155 3.76 -4.33 -6.04
N HIS A 156 3.47 -3.07 -5.79
CA HIS A 156 4.38 -2.10 -5.18
C HIS A 156 3.72 -1.44 -3.97
N GLY A 157 4.55 -0.85 -3.11
CA GLY A 157 4.08 -0.29 -1.84
C GLY A 157 3.02 0.78 -2.00
N GLY A 158 3.23 1.75 -2.88
CA GLY A 158 2.28 2.84 -3.14
C GLY A 158 1.01 2.33 -3.81
N CYS A 159 1.14 1.65 -4.94
CA CYS A 159 -0.01 1.15 -5.71
C CYS A 159 -0.91 0.23 -4.86
N LEU A 160 -0.32 -0.77 -4.16
CA LEU A 160 -1.10 -1.68 -3.33
C LEU A 160 -1.75 -0.98 -2.14
N GLY A 161 -1.04 -0.03 -1.52
CA GLY A 161 -1.55 0.75 -0.38
C GLY A 161 -2.73 1.64 -0.76
N PHE A 162 -2.61 2.40 -1.84
CA PHE A 162 -3.68 3.26 -2.35
C PHE A 162 -4.91 2.44 -2.79
N GLY A 163 -4.69 1.37 -3.57
CA GLY A 163 -5.79 0.51 -4.00
C GLY A 163 -6.51 -0.16 -2.84
N ALA A 164 -5.78 -0.65 -1.83
CA ALA A 164 -6.36 -1.23 -0.63
C ALA A 164 -7.19 -0.20 0.16
N ALA A 165 -6.69 1.02 0.34
CA ALA A 165 -7.41 2.10 1.02
C ALA A 165 -8.74 2.41 0.32
N ARG A 166 -8.72 2.56 -1.02
CA ARG A 166 -9.93 2.78 -1.82
C ARG A 166 -10.95 1.64 -1.68
N LEU A 167 -10.51 0.38 -1.77
CA LEU A 167 -11.39 -0.78 -1.59
C LEU A 167 -12.04 -0.80 -0.20
N LEU A 168 -11.30 -0.40 0.82
CA LEU A 168 -11.77 -0.35 2.22
C LEU A 168 -12.63 0.88 2.52
N GLY A 169 -12.72 1.85 1.61
CA GLY A 169 -13.41 3.11 1.84
C GLY A 169 -12.70 4.01 2.85
N ILE A 170 -11.37 3.88 2.95
CA ILE A 170 -10.54 4.74 3.82
C ILE A 170 -10.27 6.04 3.06
N PRO A 171 -10.60 7.20 3.62
CA PRO A 171 -10.25 8.50 3.03
C PRO A 171 -8.73 8.64 2.83
N ASP A 172 -8.32 9.23 1.72
CA ASP A 172 -6.90 9.33 1.32
C ASP A 172 -6.07 10.12 2.35
N GLU A 173 -6.70 11.07 3.05
CA GLU A 173 -6.07 11.92 4.05
C GLU A 173 -5.66 11.15 5.31
N LEU A 174 -6.34 10.03 5.60
CA LEU A 174 -6.11 9.32 6.86
C LEU A 174 -4.83 8.49 6.87
N ARG A 175 -4.29 8.09 5.71
CA ARG A 175 -3.11 7.22 5.59
C ARG A 175 -3.07 6.08 6.61
N ALA A 176 -4.26 5.51 6.88
CA ALA A 176 -4.46 4.57 7.98
C ALA A 176 -3.75 3.22 7.81
N LEU A 177 -3.36 2.89 6.57
CA LEU A 177 -2.56 1.71 6.29
C LEU A 177 -1.09 2.09 6.32
N GLY A 178 -0.32 1.42 7.19
CA GLY A 178 1.13 1.53 7.20
C GLY A 178 1.76 1.05 5.89
N PRO A 179 3.04 1.35 5.64
CA PRO A 179 3.73 0.96 4.42
C PRO A 179 3.86 -0.56 4.29
N PHE A 180 3.74 -1.07 3.08
CA PHE A 180 4.07 -2.45 2.79
C PHE A 180 5.59 -2.65 2.79
N GLY A 181 6.12 -3.57 3.62
CA GLY A 181 7.51 -4.02 3.55
C GLY A 181 7.78 -4.89 2.30
N ASN A 182 9.04 -5.03 1.90
CA ASN A 182 9.40 -5.93 0.79
C ASN A 182 9.01 -7.39 1.12
N CYS A 183 8.40 -8.08 0.17
CA CYS A 183 7.84 -9.43 0.34
C CYS A 183 6.83 -9.60 1.48
N ARG A 184 6.27 -8.50 2.00
CA ARG A 184 5.13 -8.53 2.91
C ARG A 184 3.82 -8.55 2.12
N TRP A 185 2.77 -9.10 2.74
CA TRP A 185 1.45 -9.18 2.12
C TRP A 185 0.35 -8.69 3.05
N SER A 186 -0.75 -8.28 2.44
CA SER A 186 -1.99 -7.96 3.12
C SER A 186 -3.13 -8.78 2.51
N VAL A 187 -4.08 -9.18 3.33
CA VAL A 187 -5.22 -9.98 2.89
C VAL A 187 -6.49 -9.17 3.00
N LEU A 188 -7.14 -8.95 1.88
CA LEU A 188 -8.46 -8.35 1.80
C LEU A 188 -9.50 -9.43 1.46
N SER A 189 -10.69 -9.30 2.03
CA SER A 189 -11.84 -10.14 1.68
C SER A 189 -13.03 -9.30 1.28
N ARG A 190 -13.76 -9.77 0.24
CA ARG A 190 -15.03 -9.17 -0.18
C ARG A 190 -16.16 -10.13 0.10
N ARG A 191 -17.17 -9.67 0.86
CA ARG A 191 -18.39 -10.40 1.14
C ARG A 191 -19.58 -9.47 1.00
N LEU A 192 -20.62 -9.84 0.25
CA LEU A 192 -21.79 -9.02 -0.01
C LEU A 192 -21.43 -7.60 -0.50
N GLY A 193 -20.47 -7.50 -1.40
CA GLY A 193 -19.98 -6.25 -1.97
C GLY A 193 -19.10 -5.38 -1.03
N LYS A 194 -18.91 -5.78 0.24
CA LYS A 194 -18.13 -5.02 1.22
C LYS A 194 -16.74 -5.62 1.42
N TRP A 195 -15.72 -4.77 1.37
CA TRP A 195 -14.34 -5.14 1.62
C TRP A 195 -13.99 -5.06 3.10
N ARG A 196 -13.09 -5.94 3.52
CA ARG A 196 -12.51 -5.99 4.88
C ARG A 196 -11.03 -6.33 4.78
N LEU A 197 -10.23 -5.70 5.59
CA LEU A 197 -8.83 -6.06 5.82
C LEU A 197 -8.80 -7.19 6.86
N LEU A 198 -8.19 -8.31 6.52
CA LEU A 198 -8.01 -9.45 7.42
C LEU A 198 -6.61 -9.47 8.04
N GLU A 199 -5.59 -9.12 7.23
CA GLU A 199 -4.19 -9.05 7.64
C GLU A 199 -3.53 -7.86 6.95
N HIS A 200 -2.60 -7.20 7.62
CA HIS A 200 -1.81 -6.12 7.03
C HIS A 200 -0.33 -6.33 7.30
N ASN A 201 0.48 -6.17 6.24
CA ASN A 201 1.94 -6.23 6.28
C ASN A 201 2.49 -7.51 6.96
N ALA A 202 1.79 -8.63 6.78
CA ALA A 202 2.22 -9.94 7.25
C ALA A 202 3.46 -10.44 6.49
N GLY A 203 4.18 -11.36 7.07
CA GLY A 203 5.38 -11.90 6.45
C GLY A 203 5.90 -13.13 7.15
N VAL A 204 6.99 -13.67 6.65
CA VAL A 204 7.65 -14.84 7.23
C VAL A 204 8.31 -14.45 8.55
N LEU A 205 8.02 -15.18 9.63
CA LEU A 205 8.69 -15.04 10.93
C LEU A 205 9.85 -16.05 11.02
N PRO A 206 10.93 -15.78 11.73
CA PRO A 206 11.20 -14.60 12.56
C PRO A 206 12.12 -13.58 11.87
N GLU A 207 11.60 -12.63 11.13
CA GLU A 207 12.42 -11.43 10.93
C GLU A 207 12.27 -10.56 12.17
N PRO A 208 13.40 -10.03 12.76
CA PRO A 208 13.28 -9.00 13.76
C PRO A 208 12.42 -7.89 13.14
N VAL A 209 11.52 -7.32 13.92
CA VAL A 209 10.82 -6.10 13.55
C VAL A 209 11.93 -5.05 13.36
N LEU A 210 12.41 -4.96 12.12
CA LEU A 210 13.23 -3.81 11.75
C LEU A 210 12.32 -2.62 12.02
N GLU A 211 12.81 -1.73 12.88
CA GLU A 211 12.13 -0.47 13.14
C GLU A 211 11.58 0.04 11.81
N ALA A 212 10.27 0.29 11.76
CA ALA A 212 9.61 0.73 10.55
C ALA A 212 10.50 1.81 9.95
N GLU A 213 11.00 1.58 8.72
CA GLU A 213 11.81 2.59 8.05
C GLU A 213 11.00 3.86 8.18
N ALA A 214 11.48 4.79 9.00
CA ALA A 214 10.79 6.02 9.26
C ALA A 214 10.57 6.68 7.89
N VAL A 215 9.37 6.55 7.37
CA VAL A 215 8.86 7.58 6.49
C VAL A 215 9.03 8.81 7.36
N PRO A 216 9.86 9.80 6.99
CA PRO A 216 9.98 11.00 7.79
C PRO A 216 8.56 11.48 7.98
N ASP A 217 8.05 11.36 9.20
CA ASP A 217 6.78 11.94 9.58
C ASP A 217 6.87 13.38 9.09
N ALA A 218 5.97 13.74 8.20
CA ALA A 218 5.69 15.14 7.98
C ALA A 218 5.33 15.63 9.37
N GLU A 219 6.21 16.45 9.97
CA GLU A 219 5.97 17.01 11.28
C GLU A 219 4.54 17.54 11.31
N PRO A 220 3.75 17.22 12.35
CA PRO A 220 2.39 17.71 12.41
C PRO A 220 2.47 19.24 12.40
N VAL A 221 1.87 19.86 11.39
CA VAL A 221 1.57 21.28 11.39
C VAL A 221 0.48 21.49 12.45
N LEU A 222 0.87 21.53 13.72
CA LEU A 222 0.04 21.86 14.86
C LEU A 222 0.78 22.81 15.78
N GLU A 223 1.07 24.01 15.26
CA GLU A 223 1.24 25.19 16.11
C GLU A 223 0.74 26.45 15.38
N ALA A 224 -0.57 26.58 15.33
CA ALA A 224 -1.21 27.87 15.09
C ALA A 224 -2.60 27.88 15.71
N SER A 225 -2.72 27.68 17.02
CA SER A 225 -3.94 28.01 17.76
C SER A 225 -3.70 28.10 19.26
N SER A 226 -2.77 28.93 19.69
CA SER A 226 -2.70 29.33 21.11
C SER A 226 -2.36 30.83 21.30
N ALA A 227 -2.77 31.68 20.36
CA ALA A 227 -2.62 33.13 20.48
C ALA A 227 -3.94 33.88 20.35
N LEU A 228 -5.04 33.33 20.89
CA LEU A 228 -6.32 34.04 20.93
C LEU A 228 -7.09 33.70 22.23
N SER A 229 -6.44 33.83 23.40
CA SER A 229 -7.18 33.89 24.69
C SER A 229 -6.38 34.58 25.81
N ALA A 230 -5.83 35.74 25.52
CA ALA A 230 -5.25 36.58 26.56
C ALA A 230 -5.52 38.09 26.25
N SER A 231 -6.78 38.44 25.99
CA SER A 231 -7.18 39.83 25.88
C SER A 231 -8.69 39.98 26.16
N ALA A 232 -9.14 39.52 27.33
CA ALA A 232 -10.44 39.86 27.82
C ALA A 232 -10.53 39.60 29.37
N ALA A 233 -9.66 40.25 30.12
CA ALA A 233 -9.78 40.33 31.56
C ALA A 233 -8.96 41.53 32.05
N HIS A 234 -9.43 42.75 31.76
CA HIS A 234 -9.13 43.96 32.50
C HIS A 234 -10.06 45.04 31.96
N ASP A 235 -11.20 45.22 32.60
CA ASP A 235 -11.94 46.43 32.81
C ASP A 235 -13.33 46.13 33.40
N VAL A 236 -13.40 45.83 34.69
CA VAL A 236 -14.59 46.04 35.51
C VAL A 236 -14.09 46.20 36.94
N ASP A 237 -13.65 47.43 37.30
CA ASP A 237 -13.68 47.94 38.65
C ASP A 237 -13.20 49.41 38.66
N ALA A 238 -14.10 50.31 38.36
CA ALA A 238 -13.97 51.70 38.74
C ALA A 238 -15.29 52.46 38.46
N GLU A 239 -16.33 52.21 39.25
CA GLU A 239 -17.41 53.16 39.48
C GLU A 239 -18.29 52.69 40.63
N ARG A 240 -17.81 52.86 41.85
CA ARG A 240 -18.60 53.04 43.07
C ARG A 240 -17.77 53.88 44.01
N GLU A 241 -17.99 55.19 43.97
CA GLU A 241 -17.97 56.14 45.06
C GLU A 241 -18.00 57.57 44.49
N LYS A 242 -19.19 58.10 44.30
CA LYS A 242 -19.66 59.37 44.82
C LYS A 242 -21.06 59.65 44.33
#